data_a783ae412a8e578d3adb99c5cc304dc5
#
_entry.id   a783ae412a8e578d3adb99c5cc304dc5
#
_cell.length_a   1.000
_cell.length_b   1.000
_cell.length_c   1.000
_cell.angle_alpha   90.00
_cell.angle_beta   90.00
_cell.angle_gamma   90.00
#
_symmetry.space_group_name_H-M   'P 1'
#
loop_
_entity.id
_entity.type
_entity.pdbx_description
1 polymer ?
#
loop_
_entity_poly.entity_id
_entity_poly.type
_entity_poly.pdbx_seq_one_letter_code
_entity_poly.pdbx_strand_id
1 'polypeptide(L)'
;LSETGISVFYNPEFIAQGSIIKDLQNADMVLLGGDGKHKGNLVNIYKKIQYGYKEPSIHLMSTKAAEITKIAVNCFLTTKISYANMIGQVLAQSNLYDEIETVLSSIGSDSRIGHKYMNFGFGFGGPCFPRDNRAFASYAQKVGVEHNIGTTTDNFNKAHLLFLKDYFINDNS
;
A
#
# COMPACT_ATOMS: atom_id res chain seq x y z
N LEU A 1 -14.25 -23.43 14.96
CA LEU A 1 -13.10 -23.06 15.84
C LEU A 1 -13.57 -22.64 17.25
N SER A 2 -14.79 -22.10 17.40
CA SER A 2 -15.36 -21.75 18.72
C SER A 2 -15.53 -22.95 19.66
N GLU A 3 -15.70 -24.17 19.12
CA GLU A 3 -15.88 -25.40 19.88
C GLU A 3 -14.58 -26.03 20.42
N THR A 4 -13.42 -25.58 19.88
CA THR A 4 -12.11 -26.15 20.23
C THR A 4 -11.39 -25.37 21.35
N GLY A 5 -11.94 -24.26 21.81
CA GLY A 5 -11.25 -23.35 22.75
C GLY A 5 -9.99 -22.67 22.23
N ILE A 6 -9.70 -22.79 20.92
CA ILE A 6 -8.53 -22.19 20.27
C ILE A 6 -8.86 -20.74 19.87
N SER A 7 -8.04 -19.79 20.32
CA SER A 7 -8.11 -18.40 19.85
C SER A 7 -7.34 -18.23 18.55
N VAL A 8 -8.02 -17.73 17.52
CA VAL A 8 -7.41 -17.46 16.21
C VAL A 8 -7.23 -15.95 16.04
N PHE A 9 -6.06 -15.56 15.59
CA PHE A 9 -5.73 -14.17 15.30
C PHE A 9 -5.30 -14.02 13.84
N TYR A 10 -5.72 -12.93 13.22
CA TYR A 10 -5.20 -12.48 11.95
C TYR A 10 -4.05 -11.51 12.21
N ASN A 11 -2.87 -11.87 11.75
CA ASN A 11 -1.66 -11.06 11.92
C ASN A 11 -0.95 -10.93 10.58
N PRO A 12 -1.35 -9.96 9.76
CA PRO A 12 -0.73 -9.73 8.45
C PRO A 12 0.65 -9.13 8.56
N GLU A 13 1.51 -9.44 7.59
CA GLU A 13 2.86 -8.92 7.47
C GLU A 13 2.91 -7.71 6.53
N PHE A 14 3.87 -6.80 6.79
CA PHE A 14 4.18 -5.63 5.96
C PHE A 14 5.68 -5.67 5.60
N ILE A 15 6.05 -6.70 4.85
CA ILE A 15 7.44 -6.97 4.48
C ILE A 15 7.65 -6.78 2.98
N ALA A 16 8.87 -6.39 2.59
CA ALA A 16 9.31 -6.39 1.21
C ALA A 16 10.13 -7.65 0.90
N GLN A 17 10.07 -8.13 -0.34
CA GLN A 17 10.92 -9.23 -0.79
C GLN A 17 12.39 -8.82 -0.71
N GLY A 18 13.20 -9.67 -0.09
CA GLY A 18 14.63 -9.42 0.11
C GLY A 18 15.03 -8.82 1.46
N SER A 19 14.07 -8.32 2.27
CA SER A 19 14.35 -7.73 3.59
C SER A 19 13.49 -8.28 4.72
N ILE A 20 12.93 -9.47 4.58
CA ILE A 20 11.92 -10.08 5.46
C ILE A 20 12.32 -10.00 6.95
N ILE A 21 13.53 -10.46 7.31
CA ILE A 21 13.99 -10.48 8.70
C ILE A 21 14.16 -9.06 9.24
N LYS A 22 14.77 -8.17 8.44
CA LYS A 22 14.98 -6.77 8.81
C LYS A 22 13.63 -6.05 9.02
N ASP A 23 12.68 -6.28 8.11
CA ASP A 23 11.35 -5.64 8.19
C ASP A 23 10.55 -6.18 9.37
N LEU A 24 10.67 -7.47 9.72
CA LEU A 24 10.05 -8.03 10.91
C LEU A 24 10.63 -7.45 12.20
N GLN A 25 11.95 -7.27 12.26
CA GLN A 25 12.64 -6.71 13.42
C GLN A 25 12.43 -5.20 13.60
N ASN A 26 12.20 -4.47 12.48
CA ASN A 26 12.01 -3.03 12.46
C ASN A 26 10.64 -2.63 11.90
N ALA A 27 9.60 -3.42 12.16
CA ALA A 27 8.29 -3.15 11.63
C ALA A 27 7.77 -1.76 12.05
N ASP A 28 7.25 -0.99 11.11
CA ASP A 28 6.61 0.29 11.40
C ASP A 28 5.32 0.10 12.22
N MET A 29 4.61 -1.01 11.96
CA MET A 29 3.39 -1.37 12.68
C MET A 29 3.20 -2.89 12.74
N VAL A 30 2.50 -3.34 13.75
CA VAL A 30 2.02 -4.72 13.93
C VAL A 30 0.51 -4.67 14.07
N LEU A 31 -0.21 -5.41 13.21
CA LEU A 31 -1.66 -5.55 13.31
C LEU A 31 -2.02 -6.89 13.94
N LEU A 32 -2.86 -6.86 14.97
CA LEU A 32 -3.38 -8.05 15.64
C LEU A 32 -4.91 -8.02 15.62
N GLY A 33 -5.50 -8.73 14.68
CA GLY A 33 -6.94 -8.86 14.51
C GLY A 33 -7.49 -10.08 15.25
N GLY A 34 -8.41 -9.88 16.20
CA GLY A 34 -9.05 -10.96 16.94
C GLY A 34 -9.64 -10.50 18.26
N ASP A 35 -10.51 -11.33 18.83
CA ASP A 35 -11.26 -11.01 20.06
C ASP A 35 -10.80 -11.83 21.29
N GLY A 36 -9.67 -12.53 21.19
CA GLY A 36 -9.23 -13.48 22.18
C GLY A 36 -8.58 -12.92 23.44
N LYS A 37 -8.66 -13.67 24.54
CA LYS A 37 -8.01 -13.41 25.82
C LYS A 37 -6.47 -13.36 25.72
N HIS A 38 -5.89 -13.87 24.61
CA HIS A 38 -4.44 -14.05 24.43
C HIS A 38 -3.75 -12.90 23.67
N LYS A 39 -4.44 -11.77 23.42
CA LYS A 39 -3.83 -10.60 22.76
C LYS A 39 -2.53 -10.13 23.46
N GLY A 40 -2.52 -10.13 24.80
CA GLY A 40 -1.34 -9.75 25.57
C GLY A 40 -0.12 -10.66 25.34
N ASN A 41 -0.32 -11.95 25.10
CA ASN A 41 0.77 -12.87 24.79
C ASN A 41 1.41 -12.56 23.43
N LEU A 42 0.59 -12.24 22.42
CA LEU A 42 1.10 -11.84 21.10
C LEU A 42 1.86 -10.52 21.16
N VAL A 43 1.33 -9.53 21.88
CA VAL A 43 2.06 -8.26 22.13
C VAL A 43 3.43 -8.51 22.74
N ASN A 44 3.50 -9.39 23.76
CA ASN A 44 4.76 -9.75 24.41
C ASN A 44 5.74 -10.48 23.48
N ILE A 45 5.23 -11.31 22.56
CA ILE A 45 6.06 -11.96 21.53
C ILE A 45 6.70 -10.91 20.62
N TYR A 46 5.91 -9.95 20.10
CA TYR A 46 6.44 -8.89 19.25
C TYR A 46 7.44 -8.00 19.98
N LYS A 47 7.19 -7.63 21.23
CA LYS A 47 8.16 -6.88 22.05
C LYS A 47 9.48 -7.63 22.21
N LYS A 48 9.46 -8.96 22.28
CA LYS A 48 10.70 -9.78 22.35
C LYS A 48 11.41 -9.85 21.00
N ILE A 49 10.69 -10.05 19.90
CA ILE A 49 11.27 -10.10 18.54
C ILE A 49 11.96 -8.79 18.20
N GLN A 50 11.39 -7.68 18.61
CA GLN A 50 11.86 -6.32 18.30
C GLN A 50 12.69 -5.69 19.42
N TYR A 51 13.07 -6.49 20.41
CA TYR A 51 13.96 -6.02 21.50
C TYR A 51 15.31 -5.55 20.95
N GLY A 52 15.69 -4.32 21.26
CA GLY A 52 16.91 -3.70 20.73
C GLY A 52 16.75 -3.03 19.36
N TYR A 53 15.56 -3.08 18.77
CA TYR A 53 15.17 -2.40 17.53
C TYR A 53 14.14 -1.29 17.81
N LYS A 54 13.57 -0.70 16.75
CA LYS A 54 12.49 0.28 16.88
C LYS A 54 11.27 -0.36 17.55
N GLU A 55 10.73 0.29 18.59
CA GLU A 55 9.49 -0.16 19.20
C GLU A 55 8.33 -0.05 18.20
N PRO A 56 7.62 -1.15 17.91
CA PRO A 56 6.56 -1.15 16.91
C PRO A 56 5.31 -0.47 17.41
N SER A 57 4.59 0.17 16.51
CA SER A 57 3.22 0.60 16.77
C SER A 57 2.29 -0.62 16.67
N ILE A 58 1.84 -1.16 17.83
CA ILE A 58 0.97 -2.35 17.89
C ILE A 58 -0.49 -1.92 17.90
N HIS A 59 -1.25 -2.36 16.91
CA HIS A 59 -2.67 -2.05 16.74
C HIS A 59 -3.53 -3.29 16.96
N LEU A 60 -4.41 -3.23 17.96
CA LEU A 60 -5.35 -4.30 18.32
C LEU A 60 -6.75 -3.96 17.78
N MET A 61 -7.32 -4.85 16.99
CA MET A 61 -8.63 -4.62 16.38
C MET A 61 -9.37 -5.94 16.13
N SER A 62 -10.58 -5.90 15.59
CA SER A 62 -11.26 -7.10 15.12
C SER A 62 -10.54 -7.70 13.90
N THR A 63 -10.70 -9.00 13.67
CA THR A 63 -10.13 -9.69 12.50
C THR A 63 -10.49 -8.99 11.20
N LYS A 64 -11.76 -8.64 11.03
CA LYS A 64 -12.26 -7.94 9.83
C LYS A 64 -11.62 -6.57 9.65
N ALA A 65 -11.44 -5.80 10.73
CA ALA A 65 -10.77 -4.51 10.64
C ALA A 65 -9.29 -4.65 10.25
N ALA A 66 -8.60 -5.67 10.75
CA ALA A 66 -7.21 -5.94 10.41
C ALA A 66 -7.05 -6.40 8.94
N GLU A 67 -7.97 -7.19 8.42
CA GLU A 67 -8.02 -7.56 7.00
C GLU A 67 -8.19 -6.32 6.10
N ILE A 68 -9.15 -5.46 6.44
CA ILE A 68 -9.40 -4.19 5.74
C ILE A 68 -8.14 -3.31 5.80
N THR A 69 -7.54 -3.15 6.98
CA THR A 69 -6.34 -2.31 7.16
C THR A 69 -5.19 -2.81 6.29
N LYS A 70 -4.94 -4.12 6.26
CA LYS A 70 -3.87 -4.71 5.44
C LYS A 70 -4.03 -4.36 3.97
N ILE A 71 -5.22 -4.54 3.42
CA ILE A 71 -5.50 -4.28 2.00
C ILE A 71 -5.49 -2.76 1.73
N ALA A 72 -6.07 -1.96 2.63
CA ALA A 72 -6.15 -0.50 2.49
C ALA A 72 -4.77 0.17 2.42
N VAL A 73 -3.76 -0.33 3.16
CA VAL A 73 -2.39 0.16 3.04
C VAL A 73 -1.86 0.00 1.62
N ASN A 74 -2.01 -1.18 1.03
CA ASN A 74 -1.58 -1.44 -0.35
C ASN A 74 -2.35 -0.56 -1.36
N CYS A 75 -3.66 -0.38 -1.17
CA CYS A 75 -4.47 0.50 -2.03
C CYS A 75 -4.05 1.97 -1.91
N PHE A 76 -3.66 2.43 -0.73
CA PHE A 76 -3.15 3.78 -0.57
C PHE A 76 -1.79 3.98 -1.26
N LEU A 77 -0.89 3.01 -1.16
CA LEU A 77 0.40 3.06 -1.86
C LEU A 77 0.21 3.10 -3.38
N THR A 78 -0.68 2.27 -3.92
CA THR A 78 -0.99 2.28 -5.36
C THR A 78 -1.66 3.57 -5.81
N THR A 79 -2.45 4.21 -4.94
CA THR A 79 -3.03 5.53 -5.20
C THR A 79 -1.93 6.60 -5.28
N LYS A 80 -0.95 6.58 -4.38
CA LYS A 80 0.21 7.50 -4.46
C LYS A 80 1.00 7.32 -5.75
N ILE A 81 1.30 6.07 -6.13
CA ILE A 81 2.00 5.74 -7.38
C ILE A 81 1.22 6.29 -8.58
N SER A 82 -0.08 6.03 -8.63
CA SER A 82 -0.94 6.49 -9.73
C SER A 82 -1.05 8.01 -9.77
N TYR A 83 -1.13 8.67 -8.62
CA TYR A 83 -1.15 10.12 -8.53
C TYR A 83 0.16 10.72 -9.06
N ALA A 84 1.32 10.21 -8.65
CA ALA A 84 2.62 10.66 -9.14
C ALA A 84 2.73 10.48 -10.65
N ASN A 85 2.31 9.34 -11.17
CA ASN A 85 2.31 9.07 -12.61
C ASN A 85 1.33 9.98 -13.37
N MET A 86 0.17 10.28 -12.80
CA MET A 86 -0.77 11.24 -13.39
C MET A 86 -0.16 12.65 -13.52
N ILE A 87 0.50 13.13 -12.47
CA ILE A 87 1.21 14.43 -12.51
C ILE A 87 2.30 14.40 -13.57
N GLY A 88 3.09 13.32 -13.65
CA GLY A 88 4.10 13.17 -14.69
C GLY A 88 3.51 13.20 -16.11
N GLN A 89 2.38 12.52 -16.35
CA GLN A 89 1.67 12.59 -17.64
C GLN A 89 1.21 14.02 -17.96
N VAL A 90 0.64 14.73 -16.98
CA VAL A 90 0.19 16.13 -17.16
C VAL A 90 1.37 17.01 -17.58
N LEU A 91 2.52 16.89 -16.92
CA LEU A 91 3.71 17.65 -17.26
C LEU A 91 4.27 17.28 -18.64
N ALA A 92 4.36 15.98 -18.94
CA ALA A 92 4.79 15.50 -20.26
C ALA A 92 3.91 16.05 -21.39
N GLN A 93 2.60 16.01 -21.23
CA GLN A 93 1.63 16.55 -22.20
C GLN A 93 1.64 18.10 -22.27
N SER A 94 2.22 18.74 -21.28
CA SER A 94 2.41 20.20 -21.23
C SER A 94 3.79 20.64 -21.77
N ASN A 95 4.58 19.73 -22.32
CA ASN A 95 5.98 19.96 -22.76
C ASN A 95 6.92 20.36 -21.59
N LEU A 96 6.67 19.88 -20.38
CA LEU A 96 7.43 20.13 -19.15
C LEU A 96 8.07 18.84 -18.61
N TYR A 97 8.52 17.97 -19.52
CA TYR A 97 9.06 16.66 -19.15
C TYR A 97 10.26 16.77 -18.19
N ASP A 98 11.17 17.70 -18.46
CA ASP A 98 12.38 17.90 -17.66
C ASP A 98 12.10 18.40 -16.24
N GLU A 99 10.87 18.86 -15.96
CA GLU A 99 10.47 19.36 -14.65
C GLU A 99 9.77 18.30 -13.78
N ILE A 100 9.49 17.11 -14.30
CA ILE A 100 8.71 16.06 -13.60
C ILE A 100 9.33 15.74 -12.25
N GLU A 101 10.63 15.47 -12.20
CA GLU A 101 11.31 15.12 -10.96
C GLU A 101 11.25 16.26 -9.93
N THR A 102 11.50 17.49 -10.37
CA THR A 102 11.46 18.68 -9.51
C THR A 102 10.07 18.90 -8.93
N VAL A 103 9.02 18.80 -9.75
CA VAL A 103 7.63 18.98 -9.32
C VAL A 103 7.23 17.89 -8.32
N LEU A 104 7.50 16.62 -8.61
CA LEU A 104 7.15 15.51 -7.72
C LEU A 104 7.94 15.54 -6.41
N SER A 105 9.22 15.93 -6.46
CA SER A 105 10.03 16.15 -5.26
C SER A 105 9.48 17.31 -4.43
N SER A 106 9.05 18.40 -5.05
CA SER A 106 8.42 19.52 -4.36
C SER A 106 7.13 19.13 -3.65
N ILE A 107 6.26 18.36 -4.33
CA ILE A 107 5.05 17.79 -3.72
C ILE A 107 5.41 16.88 -2.54
N GLY A 108 6.41 16.02 -2.71
CA GLY A 108 6.89 15.10 -1.67
C GLY A 108 7.53 15.80 -0.47
N SER A 109 7.98 17.05 -0.61
CA SER A 109 8.55 17.86 0.47
C SER A 109 7.50 18.31 1.49
N ASP A 110 6.20 18.32 1.14
CA ASP A 110 5.14 18.55 2.12
C ASP A 110 5.10 17.37 3.10
N SER A 111 5.30 17.64 4.39
CA SER A 111 5.35 16.61 5.45
C SER A 111 4.07 15.78 5.57
N ARG A 112 2.94 16.29 5.08
CA ARG A 112 1.65 15.58 5.05
C ARG A 112 1.60 14.53 3.93
N ILE A 113 2.48 14.65 2.91
CA ILE A 113 2.54 13.78 1.73
C ILE A 113 3.74 12.85 1.83
N GLY A 114 4.96 13.40 1.93
CA GLY A 114 6.22 12.67 1.99
C GLY A 114 6.67 12.11 0.63
N HIS A 115 7.98 11.89 0.49
CA HIS A 115 8.62 11.51 -0.79
C HIS A 115 8.37 10.04 -1.21
N LYS A 116 8.06 9.14 -0.28
CA LYS A 116 7.87 7.72 -0.59
C LYS A 116 6.75 7.54 -1.62
N TYR A 117 7.03 6.82 -2.71
CA TYR A 117 6.11 6.54 -3.82
C TYR A 117 5.67 7.77 -4.65
N MET A 118 6.42 8.87 -4.58
CA MET A 118 6.17 10.12 -5.34
C MET A 118 7.17 10.26 -6.50
N ASN A 119 7.30 9.22 -7.32
CA ASN A 119 8.17 9.23 -8.50
C ASN A 119 7.34 8.88 -9.75
N PHE A 120 7.69 9.52 -10.88
CA PHE A 120 7.17 9.15 -12.18
C PHE A 120 7.92 7.93 -12.72
N GLY A 121 7.22 7.02 -13.38
CA GLY A 121 7.82 5.84 -13.99
C GLY A 121 6.77 4.77 -14.29
N PHE A 122 7.19 3.51 -14.23
CA PHE A 122 6.26 2.39 -14.42
C PHE A 122 5.18 2.39 -13.36
N GLY A 123 3.99 1.92 -13.76
CA GLY A 123 2.88 1.73 -12.83
C GLY A 123 3.17 0.64 -11.79
N PHE A 124 2.20 0.39 -10.93
CA PHE A 124 2.32 -0.71 -9.99
C PHE A 124 1.97 -2.05 -10.63
N GLY A 125 2.62 -3.10 -10.16
CA GLY A 125 2.46 -4.47 -10.63
C GLY A 125 2.69 -5.48 -9.49
N GLY A 126 3.14 -6.67 -9.88
CA GLY A 126 3.38 -7.79 -8.96
C GLY A 126 2.10 -8.49 -8.48
N PRO A 127 2.23 -9.49 -7.59
CA PRO A 127 1.11 -10.34 -7.18
C PRO A 127 0.15 -9.66 -6.21
N CYS A 128 0.58 -8.64 -5.47
CA CYS A 128 -0.19 -8.05 -4.37
C CYS A 128 -0.99 -6.82 -4.79
N PHE A 129 -0.34 -5.79 -5.33
CA PHE A 129 -0.96 -4.48 -5.56
C PHE A 129 -2.20 -4.53 -6.46
N PRO A 130 -2.17 -5.15 -7.67
CA PRO A 130 -3.36 -5.22 -8.52
C PRO A 130 -4.47 -6.08 -7.91
N ARG A 131 -4.10 -7.18 -7.24
CA ARG A 131 -5.05 -8.06 -6.56
C ARG A 131 -5.77 -7.33 -5.43
N ASP A 132 -5.02 -6.63 -4.57
CA ASP A 132 -5.54 -5.98 -3.38
C ASP A 132 -6.44 -4.79 -3.75
N ASN A 133 -6.09 -4.02 -4.80
CA ASN A 133 -6.98 -2.98 -5.33
C ASN A 133 -8.34 -3.55 -5.77
N ARG A 134 -8.34 -4.63 -6.55
CA ARG A 134 -9.57 -5.26 -7.04
C ARG A 134 -10.37 -5.88 -5.90
N ALA A 135 -9.70 -6.54 -4.96
CA ALA A 135 -10.35 -7.13 -3.80
C ALA A 135 -11.02 -6.06 -2.92
N PHE A 136 -10.31 -4.95 -2.67
CA PHE A 136 -10.84 -3.83 -1.88
C PHE A 136 -12.00 -3.14 -2.59
N ALA A 137 -11.88 -2.90 -3.90
CA ALA A 137 -12.95 -2.33 -4.70
C ALA A 137 -14.23 -3.19 -4.69
N SER A 138 -14.08 -4.51 -4.88
CA SER A 138 -15.20 -5.46 -4.82
C SER A 138 -15.85 -5.48 -3.43
N TYR A 139 -15.04 -5.46 -2.36
CA TYR A 139 -15.57 -5.41 -1.00
C TYR A 139 -16.27 -4.09 -0.71
N ALA A 140 -15.73 -2.95 -1.14
CA ALA A 140 -16.36 -1.63 -1.00
C ALA A 140 -17.75 -1.59 -1.64
N GLN A 141 -17.88 -2.09 -2.88
CA GLN A 141 -19.18 -2.21 -3.55
C GLN A 141 -20.16 -3.11 -2.77
N LYS A 142 -19.68 -4.26 -2.27
CA LYS A 142 -20.52 -5.18 -1.47
C LYS A 142 -21.09 -4.54 -0.21
N VAL A 143 -20.40 -3.56 0.37
CA VAL A 143 -20.85 -2.82 1.57
C VAL A 143 -21.50 -1.49 1.26
N GLY A 144 -21.82 -1.20 -0.02
CA GLY A 144 -22.54 0.01 -0.45
C GLY A 144 -21.68 1.22 -0.76
N VAL A 145 -20.36 1.08 -0.86
CA VAL A 145 -19.43 2.14 -1.31
C VAL A 145 -19.22 2.01 -2.81
N GLU A 146 -20.11 2.63 -3.60
CA GLU A 146 -20.12 2.48 -5.07
C GLU A 146 -18.95 3.18 -5.75
N HIS A 147 -18.64 4.41 -5.34
CA HIS A 147 -17.51 5.18 -5.88
C HIS A 147 -16.26 4.95 -5.03
N ASN A 148 -15.36 4.10 -5.52
CA ASN A 148 -14.17 3.75 -4.79
C ASN A 148 -12.88 4.06 -5.58
N ILE A 149 -11.89 4.55 -4.85
CA ILE A 149 -10.58 4.94 -5.40
C ILE A 149 -9.84 3.72 -5.97
N GLY A 150 -10.02 2.52 -5.42
CA GLY A 150 -9.34 1.31 -5.89
C GLY A 150 -9.63 0.98 -7.35
N THR A 151 -10.89 1.09 -7.78
CA THR A 151 -11.27 0.90 -9.19
C THR A 151 -10.64 1.97 -10.09
N THR A 152 -10.69 3.23 -9.68
CA THR A 152 -10.11 4.35 -10.43
C THR A 152 -8.61 4.19 -10.58
N THR A 153 -7.93 3.81 -9.50
CA THR A 153 -6.49 3.56 -9.46
C THR A 153 -6.09 2.38 -10.38
N ASP A 154 -6.80 1.25 -10.35
CA ASP A 154 -6.53 0.09 -11.22
C ASP A 154 -6.73 0.43 -12.69
N ASN A 155 -7.76 1.20 -13.03
CA ASN A 155 -8.04 1.65 -14.39
C ASN A 155 -6.98 2.64 -14.88
N PHE A 156 -6.59 3.61 -14.05
CA PHE A 156 -5.53 4.54 -14.38
C PHE A 156 -4.20 3.81 -14.62
N ASN A 157 -3.84 2.86 -13.78
CA ASN A 157 -2.60 2.09 -13.93
C ASN A 157 -2.52 1.36 -15.28
N LYS A 158 -3.63 0.79 -15.76
CA LYS A 158 -3.70 0.17 -17.10
C LYS A 158 -3.53 1.19 -18.22
N ALA A 159 -4.21 2.34 -18.13
CA ALA A 159 -4.10 3.42 -19.10
C ALA A 159 -2.68 4.02 -19.12
N HIS A 160 -2.03 4.12 -17.96
CA HIS A 160 -0.67 4.62 -17.86
C HIS A 160 0.35 3.75 -18.61
N LEU A 161 0.19 2.44 -18.58
CA LEU A 161 1.06 1.54 -19.37
C LEU A 161 0.92 1.78 -20.88
N LEU A 162 -0.27 2.08 -21.36
CA LEU A 162 -0.49 2.43 -22.77
C LEU A 162 0.15 3.78 -23.10
N PHE A 163 -0.01 4.77 -22.24
CA PHE A 163 0.65 6.07 -22.38
C PHE A 163 2.18 5.92 -22.48
N LEU A 164 2.80 5.15 -21.58
CA LEU A 164 4.25 4.93 -21.62
C LEU A 164 4.68 4.22 -22.90
N LYS A 165 3.93 3.22 -23.36
CA LYS A 165 4.20 2.53 -24.61
C LYS A 165 4.20 3.51 -25.78
N ASP A 166 3.18 4.34 -25.91
CA ASP A 166 3.04 5.30 -26.99
C ASP A 166 4.13 6.39 -26.91
N TYR A 167 4.46 6.85 -25.72
CA TYR A 167 5.51 7.81 -25.47
C TYR A 167 6.89 7.29 -25.93
N PHE A 168 7.27 6.07 -25.52
CA PHE A 168 8.57 5.49 -25.91
C PHE A 168 8.66 5.08 -27.39
N ILE A 169 7.55 4.76 -28.05
CA ILE A 169 7.56 4.42 -29.47
C ILE A 169 7.67 5.67 -30.33
N ASN A 170 6.96 6.74 -29.98
CA ASN A 170 6.91 7.95 -30.80
C ASN A 170 8.14 8.87 -30.60
N ASP A 171 8.81 8.79 -29.45
CA ASP A 171 10.01 9.60 -29.15
C ASP A 171 11.29 9.03 -29.81
N ASN A 172 11.24 7.81 -30.36
CA ASN A 172 12.35 7.14 -31.07
C ASN A 172 12.13 7.08 -32.58
N SER A 173 11.19 7.84 -33.15
CA SER A 173 10.94 7.99 -34.57
C SER A 173 11.18 9.43 -34.99
#